data_e4f4bd5931e50567fd28089d755be2f7
#
_entry.id   e4f4bd5931e50567fd28089d755be2f7
#
_cell.length_a   1.000
_cell.length_b   1.000
_cell.length_c   1.000
_cell.angle_alpha   90.00
_cell.angle_beta   90.00
_cell.angle_gamma   90.00
#
_symmetry.space_group_name_H-M   'P 1'
#
loop_
_entity.id
_entity.type
_entity.pdbx_description
1 polymer ?
#
loop_
_entity_poly.entity_id
_entity_poly.type
_entity_poly.pdbx_seq_one_letter_code
_entity_poly.pdbx_strand_id
1 'polypeptide(L)'
;MRKHDFSYFFGEGMRNMFSHGFMSFAAVGITVACLVVMGTFSLVAYNAQVQLQQLESEYEILAFVDESCDDAQTKAVGRAIEQRANVKECVFISKEEAMKSFEARYEGDNMFQNLDPEILRDRYAVYVDDLSISGKTAQDILDNVEGVANVRVDEDIAGGFITLRNVASVVCIALIAILLLVSVFIISNTIKLTTFDRRDEIAIMKMVGATNGFIRWPFVYEGFMIGLLSAVLGFGLQWLLYESVAKSLAMSDRLQLLTIVDFTSIWQPVAAIFAAAGILIGVGGSMTAIRKFLHV
;
A
#
# COMPACT_ATOMS: atom_id res chain seq x y z
N MET A 1 33.16 19.52 9.52
CA MET A 1 32.19 20.61 9.72
C MET A 1 32.09 20.91 11.20
N ARG A 2 32.36 22.15 11.61
CA ARG A 2 32.25 22.58 13.02
C ARG A 2 30.76 22.81 13.36
N LYS A 3 30.37 22.62 14.64
CA LYS A 3 28.96 22.82 15.10
C LYS A 3 28.39 24.21 14.76
N HIS A 4 29.23 25.21 14.59
CA HIS A 4 28.87 26.58 14.20
C HIS A 4 28.39 26.70 12.74
N ASP A 5 28.84 25.80 11.84
CA ASP A 5 28.47 25.88 10.43
C ASP A 5 27.00 25.46 10.21
N PHE A 6 26.49 24.50 11.01
CA PHE A 6 25.14 24.01 10.89
C PHE A 6 24.07 25.08 11.23
N SER A 7 24.28 25.78 12.35
CA SER A 7 23.34 26.84 12.77
C SER A 7 23.31 28.00 11.79
N TYR A 8 24.45 28.34 11.21
CA TYR A 8 24.54 29.39 10.17
C TYR A 8 23.77 28.99 8.90
N PHE A 9 24.00 27.80 8.36
CA PHE A 9 23.34 27.34 7.14
C PHE A 9 21.83 27.15 7.32
N PHE A 10 21.40 26.69 8.50
CA PHE A 10 19.99 26.56 8.83
C PHE A 10 19.30 27.93 8.91
N GLY A 11 19.92 28.90 9.59
CA GLY A 11 19.42 30.29 9.67
C GLY A 11 19.34 30.97 8.30
N GLU A 12 20.37 30.79 7.46
CA GLU A 12 20.41 31.34 6.11
C GLU A 12 19.37 30.68 5.19
N GLY A 13 19.19 29.34 5.29
CA GLY A 13 18.15 28.62 4.54
C GLY A 13 16.73 29.12 4.91
N MET A 14 16.48 29.32 6.18
CA MET A 14 15.20 29.87 6.67
C MET A 14 14.98 31.31 6.18
N ARG A 15 15.98 32.15 6.26
CA ARG A 15 15.92 33.54 5.79
C ARG A 15 15.65 33.61 4.28
N ASN A 16 16.28 32.72 3.48
CA ASN A 16 16.08 32.64 2.05
C ASN A 16 14.64 32.26 1.70
N MET A 17 14.07 31.27 2.39
CA MET A 17 12.69 30.84 2.20
C MET A 17 11.70 32.00 2.38
N PHE A 18 11.94 32.91 3.36
CA PHE A 18 11.09 34.07 3.59
C PHE A 18 11.40 35.26 2.67
N SER A 19 12.64 35.44 2.23
CA SER A 19 13.02 36.53 1.33
C SER A 19 12.42 36.39 -0.07
N HIS A 20 12.25 35.15 -0.54
CA HIS A 20 11.56 34.82 -1.80
C HIS A 20 10.18 34.17 -1.52
N GLY A 21 9.45 34.67 -0.50
CA GLY A 21 8.29 34.07 0.12
C GLY A 21 7.24 33.56 -0.85
N PHE A 22 6.94 34.28 -1.94
CA PHE A 22 5.91 33.86 -2.90
C PHE A 22 6.31 32.58 -3.67
N MET A 23 7.57 32.47 -4.12
CA MET A 23 8.05 31.28 -4.86
C MET A 23 8.17 30.07 -3.94
N SER A 24 8.70 30.27 -2.72
CA SER A 24 8.79 29.21 -1.71
C SER A 24 7.41 28.75 -1.27
N PHE A 25 6.45 29.65 -1.07
CA PHE A 25 5.08 29.31 -0.73
C PHE A 25 4.38 28.51 -1.84
N ALA A 26 4.56 28.90 -3.11
CA ALA A 26 4.05 28.15 -4.24
C ALA A 26 4.66 26.74 -4.30
N ALA A 27 5.98 26.63 -4.09
CA ALA A 27 6.67 25.33 -4.07
C ALA A 27 6.16 24.42 -2.94
N VAL A 28 5.97 24.96 -1.74
CA VAL A 28 5.36 24.25 -0.60
C VAL A 28 3.96 23.78 -0.98
N GLY A 29 3.09 24.68 -1.48
CA GLY A 29 1.71 24.34 -1.84
C GLY A 29 1.60 23.22 -2.86
N ILE A 30 2.41 23.29 -3.93
CA ILE A 30 2.41 22.24 -4.97
C ILE A 30 2.97 20.93 -4.42
N THR A 31 4.04 20.98 -3.60
CA THR A 31 4.62 19.79 -2.98
C THR A 31 3.65 19.16 -2.00
N VAL A 32 2.90 19.94 -1.20
CA VAL A 32 1.81 19.47 -0.34
C VAL A 32 0.76 18.74 -1.17
N ALA A 33 0.29 19.35 -2.25
CA ALA A 33 -0.70 18.73 -3.14
C ALA A 33 -0.20 17.39 -3.70
N CYS A 34 1.03 17.33 -4.19
CA CYS A 34 1.64 16.10 -4.68
C CYS A 34 1.74 15.03 -3.58
N LEU A 35 2.19 15.40 -2.37
CA LEU A 35 2.29 14.48 -1.24
C LEU A 35 0.92 13.95 -0.81
N VAL A 36 -0.11 14.79 -0.76
CA VAL A 36 -1.48 14.39 -0.44
C VAL A 36 -2.03 13.43 -1.49
N VAL A 37 -1.82 13.72 -2.77
CA VAL A 37 -2.26 12.82 -3.84
C VAL A 37 -1.53 11.47 -3.75
N MET A 38 -0.20 11.47 -3.58
CA MET A 38 0.57 10.24 -3.36
C MET A 38 0.08 9.46 -2.13
N GLY A 39 -0.16 10.17 -1.01
CA GLY A 39 -0.67 9.59 0.23
C GLY A 39 -2.05 8.97 0.05
N THR A 40 -2.95 9.67 -0.66
CA THR A 40 -4.29 9.17 -0.94
C THR A 40 -4.25 7.88 -1.77
N PHE A 41 -3.48 7.85 -2.86
CA PHE A 41 -3.34 6.62 -3.66
C PHE A 41 -2.71 5.48 -2.86
N SER A 42 -1.68 5.77 -2.05
CA SER A 42 -1.05 4.76 -1.19
C SER A 42 -2.02 4.18 -0.15
N LEU A 43 -2.84 5.04 0.48
CA LEU A 43 -3.83 4.60 1.47
C LEU A 43 -4.99 3.84 0.83
N VAL A 44 -5.45 4.26 -0.35
CA VAL A 44 -6.47 3.51 -1.11
C VAL A 44 -5.93 2.14 -1.50
N ALA A 45 -4.69 2.06 -2.01
CA ALA A 45 -4.06 0.78 -2.34
C ALA A 45 -3.90 -0.12 -1.12
N TYR A 46 -3.48 0.44 0.02
CA TYR A 46 -3.34 -0.30 1.28
C TYR A 46 -4.69 -0.85 1.77
N ASN A 47 -5.74 -0.02 1.81
CA ASN A 47 -7.09 -0.48 2.20
C ASN A 47 -7.63 -1.53 1.23
N ALA A 48 -7.44 -1.35 -0.08
CA ALA A 48 -7.83 -2.35 -1.07
C ALA A 48 -7.08 -3.67 -0.87
N GLN A 49 -5.78 -3.62 -0.55
CA GLN A 49 -4.99 -4.81 -0.27
C GLN A 49 -5.48 -5.55 0.99
N VAL A 50 -5.78 -4.82 2.07
CA VAL A 50 -6.34 -5.41 3.31
C VAL A 50 -7.68 -6.06 3.02
N GLN A 51 -8.55 -5.41 2.24
CA GLN A 51 -9.86 -5.95 1.86
C GLN A 51 -9.73 -7.21 1.01
N LEU A 52 -8.81 -7.20 0.03
CA LEU A 52 -8.52 -8.37 -0.79
C LEU A 52 -7.98 -9.53 0.05
N GLN A 53 -7.07 -9.27 1.00
CA GLN A 53 -6.56 -10.30 1.92
C GLN A 53 -7.67 -10.92 2.78
N GLN A 54 -8.64 -10.11 3.19
CA GLN A 54 -9.80 -10.63 3.93
C GLN A 54 -10.65 -11.54 3.05
N LEU A 55 -10.94 -11.14 1.81
CA LEU A 55 -11.66 -11.98 0.84
C LEU A 55 -10.84 -13.22 0.46
N GLU A 56 -9.53 -13.10 0.29
CA GLU A 56 -8.63 -14.22 0.07
C GLU A 56 -8.65 -15.22 1.24
N SER A 57 -8.79 -14.74 2.48
CA SER A 57 -8.86 -15.61 3.66
C SER A 57 -10.19 -16.36 3.81
N GLU A 58 -11.24 -15.91 3.14
CA GLU A 58 -12.54 -16.58 3.05
C GLU A 58 -12.61 -17.57 1.88
N TYR A 59 -11.61 -17.56 1.01
CA TYR A 59 -11.53 -18.48 -0.13
C TYR A 59 -11.13 -19.89 0.34
N GLU A 60 -11.96 -20.87 0.03
CA GLU A 60 -11.80 -22.25 0.44
C GLU A 60 -11.53 -23.18 -0.74
N ILE A 61 -10.60 -24.12 -0.56
CA ILE A 61 -10.44 -25.30 -1.43
C ILE A 61 -11.33 -26.39 -0.84
N LEU A 62 -12.18 -26.99 -1.65
CA LEU A 62 -13.05 -28.07 -1.21
C LEU A 62 -12.41 -29.42 -1.48
N ALA A 63 -12.01 -30.14 -0.44
CA ALA A 63 -11.52 -31.51 -0.53
C ALA A 63 -12.65 -32.48 -0.15
N PHE A 64 -13.15 -33.24 -1.11
CA PHE A 64 -14.23 -34.21 -0.92
C PHE A 64 -13.67 -35.53 -0.41
N VAL A 65 -14.25 -36.04 0.67
CA VAL A 65 -13.89 -37.31 1.26
C VAL A 65 -14.50 -38.45 0.45
N ASP A 66 -13.77 -39.57 0.34
CA ASP A 66 -14.27 -40.76 -0.31
C ASP A 66 -15.41 -41.40 0.52
N GLU A 67 -16.48 -41.80 -0.14
CA GLU A 67 -17.68 -42.40 0.51
C GLU A 67 -17.38 -43.74 1.22
N SER A 68 -16.28 -44.39 0.88
CA SER A 68 -15.83 -45.63 1.54
C SER A 68 -15.17 -45.38 2.93
N CYS A 69 -14.86 -44.12 3.28
CA CYS A 69 -14.21 -43.78 4.53
C CYS A 69 -15.20 -43.83 5.71
N ASP A 70 -14.76 -44.47 6.78
CA ASP A 70 -15.46 -44.40 8.05
C ASP A 70 -15.14 -43.09 8.80
N ASP A 71 -15.84 -42.84 9.94
CA ASP A 71 -15.63 -41.61 10.75
C ASP A 71 -14.19 -41.46 11.25
N ALA A 72 -13.49 -42.55 11.49
CA ALA A 72 -12.10 -42.51 11.97
C ALA A 72 -11.14 -42.16 10.84
N GLN A 73 -11.39 -42.72 9.68
CA GLN A 73 -10.66 -42.42 8.43
C GLN A 73 -10.91 -40.99 7.97
N THR A 74 -12.15 -40.52 8.00
CA THR A 74 -12.49 -39.12 7.70
C THR A 74 -11.70 -38.14 8.58
N LYS A 75 -11.62 -38.39 9.90
CA LYS A 75 -10.78 -37.58 10.79
C LYS A 75 -9.28 -37.70 10.51
N ALA A 76 -8.82 -38.84 10.03
CA ALA A 76 -7.43 -39.02 9.61
C ALA A 76 -7.10 -38.20 8.36
N VAL A 77 -8.02 -38.15 7.38
CA VAL A 77 -7.93 -37.30 6.19
C VAL A 77 -7.76 -35.83 6.58
N GLY A 78 -8.59 -35.29 7.49
CA GLY A 78 -8.47 -33.90 7.94
C GLY A 78 -7.10 -33.60 8.55
N ARG A 79 -6.59 -34.47 9.43
CA ARG A 79 -5.24 -34.31 10.00
C ARG A 79 -4.13 -34.41 8.96
N ALA A 80 -4.30 -35.22 7.96
CA ALA A 80 -3.32 -35.33 6.88
C ALA A 80 -3.32 -34.07 5.97
N ILE A 81 -4.49 -33.46 5.74
CA ILE A 81 -4.63 -32.19 5.02
C ILE A 81 -3.97 -31.06 5.82
N GLU A 82 -4.23 -30.96 7.12
CA GLU A 82 -3.63 -29.91 7.98
C GLU A 82 -2.10 -29.92 8.02
N GLN A 83 -1.48 -31.07 7.78
CA GLN A 83 -0.03 -31.22 7.75
C GLN A 83 0.60 -30.82 6.41
N ARG A 84 -0.20 -30.48 5.41
CA ARG A 84 0.33 -30.09 4.07
C ARG A 84 0.86 -28.66 4.09
N ALA A 85 1.85 -28.44 3.25
CA ALA A 85 2.40 -27.09 3.04
C ALA A 85 1.31 -26.16 2.47
N ASN A 86 1.33 -24.89 2.90
CA ASN A 86 0.36 -23.86 2.51
C ASN A 86 -1.08 -24.05 3.04
N VAL A 87 -1.33 -25.02 3.89
CA VAL A 87 -2.63 -25.19 4.56
C VAL A 87 -2.59 -24.41 5.88
N LYS A 88 -3.51 -23.47 6.04
CA LYS A 88 -3.67 -22.62 7.22
C LYS A 88 -4.64 -23.23 8.22
N GLU A 89 -5.78 -23.70 7.72
CA GLU A 89 -6.87 -24.25 8.51
C GLU A 89 -7.64 -25.26 7.68
N CYS A 90 -8.21 -26.27 8.31
CA CYS A 90 -9.01 -27.31 7.68
C CYS A 90 -10.27 -27.54 8.50
N VAL A 91 -11.44 -27.23 7.94
CA VAL A 91 -12.74 -27.33 8.61
C VAL A 91 -13.57 -28.43 7.98
N PHE A 92 -14.02 -29.39 8.78
CA PHE A 92 -14.92 -30.44 8.32
C PHE A 92 -16.34 -29.91 8.12
N ILE A 93 -16.95 -30.23 6.99
CA ILE A 93 -18.34 -29.89 6.65
C ILE A 93 -19.04 -31.20 6.25
N SER A 94 -20.01 -31.61 7.05
CA SER A 94 -20.80 -32.80 6.75
C SER A 94 -21.73 -32.57 5.54
N LYS A 95 -22.18 -33.64 4.90
CA LYS A 95 -23.15 -33.55 3.80
C LYS A 95 -24.44 -32.85 4.21
N GLU A 96 -24.90 -33.01 5.48
CA GLU A 96 -26.09 -32.35 6.02
C GLU A 96 -25.87 -30.84 6.18
N GLU A 97 -24.69 -30.43 6.65
CA GLU A 97 -24.32 -29.03 6.81
C GLU A 97 -24.09 -28.35 5.46
N ALA A 98 -23.51 -29.09 4.54
CA ALA A 98 -23.36 -28.66 3.14
C ALA A 98 -24.71 -28.43 2.47
N MET A 99 -25.70 -29.33 2.71
CA MET A 99 -27.06 -29.19 2.17
C MET A 99 -27.76 -27.96 2.75
N LYS A 100 -27.68 -27.74 4.08
CA LYS A 100 -28.25 -26.53 4.71
C LYS A 100 -27.67 -25.23 4.12
N SER A 101 -26.38 -25.20 3.91
CA SER A 101 -25.70 -24.05 3.29
C SER A 101 -26.12 -23.85 1.83
N PHE A 102 -26.36 -24.92 1.12
CA PHE A 102 -26.85 -24.89 -0.26
C PHE A 102 -28.29 -24.35 -0.33
N GLU A 103 -29.20 -24.89 0.51
CA GLU A 103 -30.59 -24.44 0.59
C GLU A 103 -30.71 -22.95 0.98
N ALA A 104 -29.88 -22.49 1.94
CA ALA A 104 -29.85 -21.08 2.35
C ALA A 104 -29.37 -20.15 1.23
N ARG A 105 -28.48 -20.62 0.36
CA ARG A 105 -27.97 -19.82 -0.77
C ARG A 105 -29.00 -19.67 -1.89
N TYR A 106 -29.88 -20.64 -2.06
CA TYR A 106 -30.92 -20.67 -3.10
C TYR A 106 -32.33 -20.53 -2.49
N GLU A 107 -32.44 -19.83 -1.36
CA GLU A 107 -33.72 -19.55 -0.69
C GLU A 107 -34.63 -18.75 -1.63
N GLY A 108 -35.75 -19.38 -2.07
CA GLY A 108 -36.70 -18.82 -3.04
C GLY A 108 -36.76 -19.50 -4.39
N ASP A 109 -35.83 -20.40 -4.74
CA ASP A 109 -35.90 -21.22 -5.95
C ASP A 109 -36.45 -22.63 -5.65
N ASN A 110 -37.68 -22.87 -6.06
CA ASN A 110 -38.40 -24.13 -5.83
C ASN A 110 -37.72 -25.36 -6.46
N MET A 111 -36.73 -25.15 -7.36
CA MET A 111 -36.04 -26.23 -8.06
C MET A 111 -35.05 -27.00 -7.14
N PHE A 112 -34.60 -26.34 -6.09
CA PHE A 112 -33.59 -26.89 -5.16
C PHE A 112 -34.16 -27.25 -3.78
N GLN A 113 -35.47 -27.10 -3.57
CA GLN A 113 -36.13 -27.50 -2.32
C GLN A 113 -36.34 -29.01 -2.28
N ASN A 114 -36.00 -29.64 -1.17
CA ASN A 114 -36.12 -31.08 -0.91
C ASN A 114 -35.12 -31.98 -1.67
N LEU A 115 -33.92 -31.52 -1.91
CA LEU A 115 -32.84 -32.40 -2.37
C LEU A 115 -32.39 -33.31 -1.22
N ASP A 116 -32.09 -34.58 -1.56
CA ASP A 116 -31.56 -35.54 -0.60
C ASP A 116 -30.12 -35.17 -0.23
N PRO A 117 -29.77 -35.01 1.08
CA PRO A 117 -28.40 -34.77 1.49
C PRO A 117 -27.36 -35.81 0.99
N GLU A 118 -27.82 -37.02 0.66
CA GLU A 118 -26.96 -38.08 0.12
C GLU A 118 -26.39 -37.77 -1.28
N ILE A 119 -26.92 -36.73 -1.96
CA ILE A 119 -26.36 -36.25 -3.21
C ILE A 119 -25.03 -35.52 -2.98
N LEU A 120 -24.82 -34.95 -1.79
CA LEU A 120 -23.60 -34.29 -1.39
C LEU A 120 -22.67 -35.23 -0.62
N ARG A 121 -21.37 -34.95 -0.70
CA ARG A 121 -20.34 -35.69 0.02
C ARG A 121 -19.82 -34.88 1.21
N ASP A 122 -19.37 -35.60 2.22
CA ASP A 122 -18.55 -35.02 3.26
C ASP A 122 -17.32 -34.37 2.63
N ARG A 123 -16.95 -33.22 3.15
CA ARG A 123 -15.85 -32.45 2.61
C ARG A 123 -15.11 -31.69 3.68
N TYR A 124 -13.88 -31.32 3.35
CA TYR A 124 -13.08 -30.38 4.11
C TYR A 124 -13.01 -29.05 3.35
N ALA A 125 -13.34 -27.95 4.03
CA ALA A 125 -13.00 -26.61 3.59
C ALA A 125 -11.56 -26.32 4.03
N VAL A 126 -10.66 -26.19 3.07
CA VAL A 126 -9.24 -25.99 3.29
C VAL A 126 -8.89 -24.55 2.97
N TYR A 127 -8.48 -23.79 4.00
CA TYR A 127 -8.01 -22.42 3.84
C TYR A 127 -6.50 -22.41 3.66
N VAL A 128 -6.01 -21.59 2.75
CA VAL A 128 -4.59 -21.54 2.38
C VAL A 128 -3.94 -20.22 2.77
N ASP A 129 -2.61 -20.24 3.03
CA ASP A 129 -1.86 -19.03 3.33
C ASP A 129 -1.56 -18.20 2.06
N ASP A 130 -1.24 -18.87 0.96
CA ASP A 130 -0.93 -18.24 -0.34
C ASP A 130 -1.84 -18.80 -1.44
N LEU A 131 -2.73 -17.92 -1.91
CA LEU A 131 -3.66 -18.27 -3.00
C LEU A 131 -2.95 -18.52 -4.34
N SER A 132 -1.77 -17.94 -4.55
CA SER A 132 -1.05 -18.06 -5.82
C SER A 132 -0.61 -19.49 -6.15
N ILE A 133 -0.54 -20.33 -5.12
CA ILE A 133 -0.19 -21.77 -5.24
C ILE A 133 -1.33 -22.70 -4.85
N SER A 134 -2.57 -22.18 -4.76
CA SER A 134 -3.76 -22.96 -4.38
C SER A 134 -3.97 -24.18 -5.27
N GLY A 135 -3.79 -24.06 -6.59
CA GLY A 135 -3.87 -25.18 -7.53
C GLY A 135 -2.83 -26.27 -7.25
N LYS A 136 -1.59 -25.89 -6.90
CA LYS A 136 -0.55 -26.85 -6.51
C LYS A 136 -0.87 -27.52 -5.18
N THR A 137 -1.41 -26.77 -4.23
CA THR A 137 -1.84 -27.29 -2.93
C THR A 137 -3.00 -28.28 -3.11
N ALA A 138 -3.97 -27.97 -3.96
CA ALA A 138 -5.07 -28.87 -4.29
C ALA A 138 -4.59 -30.17 -4.93
N GLN A 139 -3.64 -30.06 -5.88
CA GLN A 139 -3.01 -31.23 -6.52
C GLN A 139 -2.24 -32.09 -5.50
N ASP A 140 -1.46 -31.45 -4.59
CA ASP A 140 -0.72 -32.15 -3.56
C ASP A 140 -1.65 -32.89 -2.57
N ILE A 141 -2.79 -32.29 -2.22
CA ILE A 141 -3.82 -32.92 -1.38
C ILE A 141 -4.41 -34.13 -2.11
N LEU A 142 -4.76 -33.98 -3.38
CA LEU A 142 -5.37 -35.05 -4.18
C LEU A 142 -4.43 -36.25 -4.39
N ASP A 143 -3.13 -35.98 -4.66
CA ASP A 143 -2.15 -37.00 -4.99
C ASP A 143 -1.59 -37.72 -3.76
N ASN A 144 -1.53 -37.05 -2.60
CA ASN A 144 -0.77 -37.54 -1.43
C ASN A 144 -1.59 -37.70 -0.15
N VAL A 145 -2.91 -37.47 -0.16
CA VAL A 145 -3.78 -37.71 0.97
C VAL A 145 -4.73 -38.87 0.64
N GLU A 146 -4.52 -40.02 1.27
CA GLU A 146 -5.40 -41.17 1.13
C GLU A 146 -6.79 -40.85 1.72
N GLY A 147 -7.86 -41.23 0.99
CA GLY A 147 -9.24 -41.00 1.36
C GLY A 147 -9.85 -39.67 0.85
N VAL A 148 -9.11 -38.92 0.05
CA VAL A 148 -9.64 -37.78 -0.72
C VAL A 148 -10.08 -38.29 -2.10
N ALA A 149 -11.38 -38.14 -2.41
CA ALA A 149 -11.93 -38.56 -3.71
C ALA A 149 -11.73 -37.54 -4.81
N ASN A 150 -11.83 -36.26 -4.46
CA ASN A 150 -11.67 -35.13 -5.39
C ASN A 150 -11.33 -33.86 -4.63
N VAL A 151 -10.66 -32.93 -5.33
CA VAL A 151 -10.41 -31.59 -4.80
C VAL A 151 -10.88 -30.56 -5.81
N ARG A 152 -11.71 -29.62 -5.35
CA ARG A 152 -12.19 -28.52 -6.18
C ARG A 152 -11.54 -27.22 -5.73
N VAL A 153 -10.91 -26.56 -6.68
CA VAL A 153 -10.35 -25.22 -6.56
C VAL A 153 -10.90 -24.35 -7.68
N ASP A 154 -11.31 -23.14 -7.35
CA ASP A 154 -11.77 -22.16 -8.34
C ASP A 154 -10.58 -21.29 -8.77
N GLU A 155 -9.72 -21.82 -9.65
CA GLU A 155 -8.49 -21.15 -10.11
C GLU A 155 -8.77 -19.80 -10.79
N ASP A 156 -9.91 -19.66 -11.48
CA ASP A 156 -10.31 -18.42 -12.16
C ASP A 156 -10.56 -17.29 -11.13
N ILE A 157 -11.18 -17.60 -10.00
CA ILE A 157 -11.45 -16.64 -8.92
C ILE A 157 -10.14 -16.27 -8.23
N ALA A 158 -9.32 -17.27 -7.86
CA ALA A 158 -8.01 -17.05 -7.24
C ALA A 158 -7.09 -16.21 -8.15
N GLY A 159 -7.01 -16.55 -9.45
CA GLY A 159 -6.26 -15.80 -10.44
C GLY A 159 -6.76 -14.37 -10.63
N GLY A 160 -8.08 -14.17 -10.54
CA GLY A 160 -8.72 -12.84 -10.58
C GLY A 160 -8.26 -11.93 -9.45
N PHE A 161 -8.25 -12.40 -8.20
CA PHE A 161 -7.76 -11.64 -7.03
C PHE A 161 -6.29 -11.25 -7.18
N ILE A 162 -5.45 -12.20 -7.56
CA ILE A 162 -4.01 -11.97 -7.76
C ILE A 162 -3.77 -10.93 -8.86
N THR A 163 -4.47 -11.05 -9.97
CA THR A 163 -4.34 -10.12 -11.10
C THR A 163 -4.78 -8.72 -10.70
N LEU A 164 -5.92 -8.57 -10.01
CA LEU A 164 -6.43 -7.29 -9.54
C LEU A 164 -5.43 -6.62 -8.59
N ARG A 165 -4.90 -7.37 -7.62
CA ARG A 165 -3.87 -6.89 -6.67
C ARG A 165 -2.61 -6.40 -7.40
N ASN A 166 -2.11 -7.17 -8.35
CA ASN A 166 -0.89 -6.83 -9.09
C ASN A 166 -1.09 -5.60 -9.97
N VAL A 167 -2.19 -5.52 -10.71
CA VAL A 167 -2.51 -4.36 -11.56
C VAL A 167 -2.66 -3.10 -10.71
N ALA A 168 -3.42 -3.17 -9.62
CA ALA A 168 -3.59 -2.04 -8.71
C ALA A 168 -2.23 -1.56 -8.15
N SER A 169 -1.37 -2.49 -7.71
CA SER A 169 -0.04 -2.17 -7.18
C SER A 169 0.85 -1.49 -8.24
N VAL A 170 0.89 -2.02 -9.46
CA VAL A 170 1.70 -1.44 -10.54
C VAL A 170 1.23 -0.03 -10.89
N VAL A 171 -0.09 0.19 -11.00
CA VAL A 171 -0.67 1.51 -11.28
C VAL A 171 -0.33 2.49 -10.16
N CYS A 172 -0.49 2.10 -8.90
CA CYS A 172 -0.17 2.97 -7.75
C CYS A 172 1.33 3.32 -7.71
N ILE A 173 2.23 2.35 -7.91
CA ILE A 173 3.68 2.60 -7.94
C ILE A 173 4.05 3.54 -9.08
N ALA A 174 3.48 3.36 -10.27
CA ALA A 174 3.73 4.24 -11.41
C ALA A 174 3.27 5.68 -11.14
N LEU A 175 2.08 5.87 -10.57
CA LEU A 175 1.56 7.18 -10.20
C LEU A 175 2.44 7.85 -9.14
N ILE A 176 2.84 7.13 -8.09
CA ILE A 176 3.73 7.66 -7.05
C ILE A 176 5.07 8.08 -7.65
N ALA A 177 5.66 7.29 -8.54
CA ALA A 177 6.93 7.61 -9.20
C ALA A 177 6.81 8.89 -10.06
N ILE A 178 5.73 9.02 -10.84
CA ILE A 178 5.48 10.21 -11.66
C ILE A 178 5.32 11.45 -10.77
N LEU A 179 4.50 11.38 -9.71
CA LEU A 179 4.28 12.50 -8.81
C LEU A 179 5.56 12.91 -8.06
N LEU A 180 6.38 11.94 -7.67
CA LEU A 180 7.69 12.18 -7.06
C LEU A 180 8.62 12.92 -8.03
N LEU A 181 8.71 12.48 -9.29
CA LEU A 181 9.50 13.15 -10.31
C LEU A 181 9.03 14.58 -10.55
N VAL A 182 7.72 14.79 -10.65
CA VAL A 182 7.13 16.13 -10.82
C VAL A 182 7.48 17.02 -9.62
N SER A 183 7.37 16.52 -8.40
CA SER A 183 7.70 17.28 -7.18
C SER A 183 9.19 17.67 -7.13
N VAL A 184 10.08 16.73 -7.45
CA VAL A 184 11.53 16.99 -7.53
C VAL A 184 11.83 18.04 -8.60
N PHE A 185 11.17 17.96 -9.76
CA PHE A 185 11.31 18.91 -10.84
C PHE A 185 10.86 20.32 -10.43
N ILE A 186 9.74 20.45 -9.73
CA ILE A 186 9.20 21.73 -9.26
C ILE A 186 10.17 22.37 -8.24
N ILE A 187 10.62 21.63 -7.24
CA ILE A 187 11.60 22.14 -6.26
C ILE A 187 12.91 22.50 -6.95
N SER A 188 13.37 21.67 -7.89
CA SER A 188 14.58 21.98 -8.66
C SER A 188 14.45 23.30 -9.42
N ASN A 189 13.32 23.57 -10.05
CA ASN A 189 13.08 24.83 -10.75
C ASN A 189 13.00 26.02 -9.79
N THR A 190 12.35 25.86 -8.64
CA THR A 190 12.25 26.91 -7.61
C THR A 190 13.63 27.28 -7.09
N ILE A 191 14.43 26.30 -6.68
CA ILE A 191 15.81 26.52 -6.19
C ILE A 191 16.71 27.12 -7.30
N LYS A 192 16.51 26.74 -8.56
CA LYS A 192 17.24 27.32 -9.67
C LYS A 192 16.94 28.81 -9.85
N LEU A 193 15.68 29.21 -9.72
CA LEU A 193 15.28 30.62 -9.78
C LEU A 193 15.88 31.40 -8.61
N THR A 194 15.76 30.91 -7.38
CA THR A 194 16.37 31.54 -6.19
C THR A 194 17.90 31.66 -6.33
N THR A 195 18.57 30.63 -6.90
CA THR A 195 20.01 30.69 -7.15
C THR A 195 20.37 31.72 -8.20
N PHE A 196 19.54 31.87 -9.23
CA PHE A 196 19.76 32.88 -10.28
C PHE A 196 19.63 34.30 -9.76
N ASP A 197 18.67 34.58 -8.88
CA ASP A 197 18.49 35.89 -8.26
C ASP A 197 19.70 36.27 -7.38
N ARG A 198 20.41 35.29 -6.82
CA ARG A 198 21.61 35.47 -5.99
C ARG A 198 22.92 35.28 -6.73
N ARG A 199 22.93 35.29 -8.05
CA ARG A 199 24.12 35.03 -8.88
C ARG A 199 25.31 35.96 -8.57
N ASP A 200 25.05 37.23 -8.26
CA ASP A 200 26.10 38.21 -7.99
C ASP A 200 26.76 37.94 -6.64
N GLU A 201 26.00 37.55 -5.59
CA GLU A 201 26.54 37.11 -4.30
C GLU A 201 27.41 35.84 -4.46
N ILE A 202 26.94 34.89 -5.27
CA ILE A 202 27.67 33.65 -5.54
C ILE A 202 28.97 33.95 -6.28
N ALA A 203 28.97 34.91 -7.23
CA ALA A 203 30.18 35.33 -7.92
C ALA A 203 31.19 35.94 -6.97
N ILE A 204 30.77 36.82 -6.07
CA ILE A 204 31.64 37.40 -5.03
C ILE A 204 32.22 36.30 -4.11
N MET A 205 31.39 35.34 -3.65
CA MET A 205 31.89 34.23 -2.83
C MET A 205 32.95 33.40 -3.59
N LYS A 206 32.78 33.13 -4.88
CA LYS A 206 33.78 32.44 -5.72
C LYS A 206 35.06 33.24 -5.83
N MET A 207 34.99 34.56 -6.02
CA MET A 207 36.17 35.42 -6.11
C MET A 207 37.00 35.46 -4.84
N VAL A 208 36.38 35.36 -3.65
CA VAL A 208 37.10 35.27 -2.37
C VAL A 208 37.52 33.84 -2.01
N GLY A 209 37.36 32.86 -2.90
CA GLY A 209 37.83 31.50 -2.77
C GLY A 209 36.91 30.54 -2.02
N ALA A 210 35.63 30.83 -1.90
CA ALA A 210 34.68 29.90 -1.30
C ALA A 210 34.58 28.58 -2.08
N THR A 211 34.54 27.47 -1.37
CA THR A 211 34.40 26.13 -1.99
C THR A 211 32.99 25.92 -2.52
N ASN A 212 32.87 25.13 -3.60
CA ASN A 212 31.57 24.76 -4.16
C ASN A 212 30.63 24.11 -3.13
N GLY A 213 31.15 23.41 -2.15
CA GLY A 213 30.39 22.82 -1.06
C GLY A 213 29.76 23.90 -0.18
N PHE A 214 30.54 24.92 0.21
CA PHE A 214 30.05 26.03 1.03
C PHE A 214 28.90 26.81 0.34
N ILE A 215 29.00 27.00 -0.97
CA ILE A 215 27.97 27.67 -1.78
C ILE A 215 26.70 26.82 -1.90
N ARG A 216 26.81 25.49 -1.92
CA ARG A 216 25.66 24.55 -2.12
C ARG A 216 24.80 24.38 -0.87
N TRP A 217 25.42 24.31 0.30
CA TRP A 217 24.72 23.92 1.52
C TRP A 217 23.49 24.79 1.86
N PRO A 218 23.52 26.13 1.79
CA PRO A 218 22.34 26.95 2.05
C PRO A 218 21.12 26.56 1.23
N PHE A 219 21.29 26.26 -0.05
CA PHE A 219 20.20 25.87 -0.95
C PHE A 219 19.68 24.45 -0.68
N VAL A 220 20.58 23.54 -0.23
CA VAL A 220 20.15 22.20 0.21
C VAL A 220 19.31 22.30 1.48
N TYR A 221 19.69 23.16 2.41
CA TYR A 221 18.86 23.45 3.62
C TYR A 221 17.53 24.11 3.26
N GLU A 222 17.51 25.04 2.33
CA GLU A 222 16.27 25.64 1.84
C GLU A 222 15.32 24.57 1.28
N GLY A 223 15.82 23.70 0.38
CA GLY A 223 15.02 22.59 -0.15
C GLY A 223 14.58 21.60 0.93
N PHE A 224 15.46 21.28 1.88
CA PHE A 224 15.11 20.43 3.02
C PHE A 224 13.97 21.03 3.86
N MET A 225 14.01 22.34 4.14
CA MET A 225 12.97 23.03 4.89
C MET A 225 11.64 23.07 4.13
N ILE A 226 11.67 23.36 2.82
CA ILE A 226 10.48 23.31 1.96
C ILE A 226 9.90 21.90 1.98
N GLY A 227 10.71 20.85 1.80
CA GLY A 227 10.28 19.47 1.81
C GLY A 227 9.69 19.03 3.15
N LEU A 228 10.35 19.39 4.26
CA LEU A 228 9.88 19.06 5.61
C LEU A 228 8.57 19.77 5.95
N LEU A 229 8.47 21.08 5.66
CA LEU A 229 7.24 21.84 5.88
C LEU A 229 6.08 21.26 5.05
N SER A 230 6.35 20.93 3.79
CA SER A 230 5.36 20.28 2.92
C SER A 230 4.93 18.92 3.45
N ALA A 231 5.85 18.13 4.03
CA ALA A 231 5.52 16.83 4.62
C ALA A 231 4.61 16.97 5.83
N VAL A 232 4.89 17.93 6.73
CA VAL A 232 4.07 18.19 7.93
C VAL A 232 2.67 18.67 7.55
N LEU A 233 2.57 19.65 6.64
CA LEU A 233 1.29 20.18 6.17
C LEU A 233 0.51 19.13 5.39
N GLY A 234 1.20 18.38 4.50
CA GLY A 234 0.62 17.31 3.71
C GLY A 234 0.09 16.18 4.57
N PHE A 235 0.85 15.75 5.59
CA PHE A 235 0.40 14.74 6.55
C PHE A 235 -0.84 15.20 7.34
N GLY A 236 -0.84 16.43 7.85
CA GLY A 236 -2.01 16.97 8.56
C GLY A 236 -3.25 17.03 7.68
N LEU A 237 -3.11 17.50 6.43
CA LEU A 237 -4.22 17.51 5.46
C LEU A 237 -4.68 16.11 5.10
N GLN A 238 -3.75 15.17 4.91
CA GLN A 238 -4.06 13.76 4.64
C GLN A 238 -4.86 13.13 5.78
N TRP A 239 -4.49 13.41 7.03
CA TRP A 239 -5.24 12.92 8.19
C TRP A 239 -6.68 13.41 8.16
N LEU A 240 -6.88 14.72 7.99
CA LEU A 240 -8.22 15.33 7.93
C LEU A 240 -9.07 14.75 6.79
N LEU A 241 -8.48 14.59 5.60
CA LEU A 241 -9.16 14.00 4.44
C LEU A 241 -9.55 12.55 4.69
N TYR A 242 -8.63 11.74 5.20
CA TYR A 242 -8.88 10.33 5.46
C TYR A 242 -9.99 10.13 6.49
N GLU A 243 -9.94 10.87 7.59
CA GLU A 243 -10.95 10.80 8.65
C GLU A 243 -12.34 11.26 8.17
N SER A 244 -12.38 12.29 7.33
CA SER A 244 -13.62 12.79 6.71
C SER A 244 -14.25 11.74 5.79
N VAL A 245 -13.43 11.08 4.96
CA VAL A 245 -13.87 10.00 4.07
C VAL A 245 -14.32 8.78 4.87
N ALA A 246 -13.54 8.35 5.88
CA ALA A 246 -13.88 7.22 6.73
C ALA A 246 -15.22 7.42 7.45
N LYS A 247 -15.44 8.61 8.03
CA LYS A 247 -16.74 8.96 8.67
C LYS A 247 -17.90 8.94 7.67
N SER A 248 -17.70 9.47 6.46
CA SER A 248 -18.75 9.50 5.43
C SER A 248 -19.12 8.09 4.97
N LEU A 249 -18.16 7.19 4.85
CA LEU A 249 -18.38 5.80 4.47
C LEU A 249 -19.07 5.01 5.60
N ALA A 250 -18.66 5.24 6.85
CA ALA A 250 -19.29 4.61 8.02
C ALA A 250 -20.76 4.99 8.21
N MET A 251 -21.19 6.17 7.74
CA MET A 251 -22.58 6.62 7.77
C MET A 251 -23.44 6.08 6.62
N SER A 252 -22.85 5.40 5.65
CA SER A 252 -23.51 4.88 4.46
C SER A 252 -23.93 3.42 4.65
N ASP A 253 -25.21 3.16 4.90
CA ASP A 253 -25.76 1.79 5.06
C ASP A 253 -25.45 0.85 3.87
N ARG A 254 -25.16 1.41 2.70
CA ARG A 254 -24.87 0.64 1.48
C ARG A 254 -23.41 0.14 1.38
N LEU A 255 -22.52 0.65 2.21
CA LEU A 255 -21.06 0.37 2.15
C LEU A 255 -20.53 -0.28 3.42
N GLN A 256 -21.40 -0.87 4.24
CA GLN A 256 -21.03 -1.58 5.48
C GLN A 256 -20.07 -2.76 5.27
N LEU A 257 -19.98 -3.26 4.03
CA LEU A 257 -19.03 -4.33 3.66
C LEU A 257 -17.59 -3.83 3.48
N LEU A 258 -17.37 -2.51 3.41
CA LEU A 258 -16.02 -1.95 3.26
C LEU A 258 -15.45 -1.62 4.64
N THR A 259 -14.62 -2.48 5.16
CA THR A 259 -13.85 -2.22 6.39
C THR A 259 -12.68 -1.30 6.05
N ILE A 260 -12.72 -0.05 6.52
CA ILE A 260 -11.61 0.88 6.37
C ILE A 260 -10.72 0.76 7.60
N VAL A 261 -9.42 0.62 7.37
CA VAL A 261 -8.43 0.56 8.44
C VAL A 261 -8.42 1.88 9.21
N ASP A 262 -8.54 1.83 10.53
CA ASP A 262 -8.50 3.04 11.36
C ASP A 262 -7.16 3.76 11.22
N PHE A 263 -7.20 5.06 10.92
CA PHE A 263 -5.99 5.88 10.73
C PHE A 263 -5.10 5.91 11.97
N THR A 264 -5.70 5.79 13.16
CA THR A 264 -4.95 5.75 14.42
C THR A 264 -4.02 4.54 14.55
N SER A 265 -4.27 3.47 13.81
CA SER A 265 -3.40 2.28 13.77
C SER A 265 -2.22 2.43 12.79
N ILE A 266 -2.36 3.28 11.77
CA ILE A 266 -1.37 3.41 10.68
C ILE A 266 -0.69 4.78 10.62
N TRP A 267 -1.01 5.73 11.51
CA TRP A 267 -0.47 7.10 11.44
C TRP A 267 1.06 7.16 11.50
N GLN A 268 1.70 6.27 12.30
CA GLN A 268 3.16 6.27 12.47
C GLN A 268 3.91 5.94 11.17
N PRO A 269 3.61 4.82 10.47
CA PRO A 269 4.24 4.54 9.19
C PRO A 269 3.89 5.59 8.13
N VAL A 270 2.66 6.11 8.11
CA VAL A 270 2.26 7.17 7.18
C VAL A 270 3.06 8.44 7.43
N ALA A 271 3.19 8.90 8.68
CA ALA A 271 4.01 10.06 9.03
C ALA A 271 5.48 9.88 8.62
N ALA A 272 6.04 8.70 8.85
CA ALA A 272 7.42 8.38 8.45
C ALA A 272 7.61 8.42 6.92
N ILE A 273 6.65 7.90 6.16
CA ILE A 273 6.67 7.94 4.68
C ILE A 273 6.57 9.38 4.19
N PHE A 274 5.66 10.21 4.75
CA PHE A 274 5.55 11.62 4.38
C PHE A 274 6.84 12.39 4.68
N ALA A 275 7.44 12.18 5.84
CA ALA A 275 8.71 12.79 6.21
C ALA A 275 9.83 12.38 5.26
N ALA A 276 9.96 11.07 4.99
CA ALA A 276 10.98 10.54 4.06
C ALA A 276 10.79 11.09 2.64
N ALA A 277 9.56 11.07 2.11
CA ALA A 277 9.24 11.59 0.79
C ALA A 277 9.52 13.10 0.70
N GLY A 278 9.08 13.89 1.68
CA GLY A 278 9.35 15.33 1.70
C GLY A 278 10.84 15.66 1.73
N ILE A 279 11.62 14.94 2.56
CA ILE A 279 13.07 15.11 2.61
C ILE A 279 13.73 14.71 1.28
N LEU A 280 13.35 13.58 0.71
CA LEU A 280 13.87 13.12 -0.58
C LEU A 280 13.57 14.12 -1.71
N ILE A 281 12.34 14.62 -1.77
CA ILE A 281 11.91 15.62 -2.76
C ILE A 281 12.67 16.93 -2.54
N GLY A 282 12.75 17.42 -1.31
CA GLY A 282 13.39 18.68 -0.97
C GLY A 282 14.90 18.67 -1.23
N VAL A 283 15.60 17.68 -0.68
CA VAL A 283 17.05 17.52 -0.84
C VAL A 283 17.39 17.12 -2.28
N GLY A 284 16.66 16.17 -2.84
CA GLY A 284 16.88 15.69 -4.22
C GLY A 284 16.67 16.79 -5.24
N GLY A 285 15.60 17.59 -5.11
CA GLY A 285 15.31 18.74 -5.97
C GLY A 285 16.38 19.82 -5.89
N SER A 286 16.81 20.20 -4.68
CA SER A 286 17.87 21.20 -4.49
C SER A 286 19.22 20.73 -5.00
N MET A 287 19.61 19.48 -4.76
CA MET A 287 20.87 18.92 -5.29
C MET A 287 20.93 18.91 -6.81
N THR A 288 19.80 18.54 -7.46
CA THR A 288 19.70 18.54 -8.94
C THR A 288 19.79 19.95 -9.53
N ALA A 289 19.13 20.92 -8.87
CA ALA A 289 19.16 22.33 -9.29
C ALA A 289 20.58 22.91 -9.31
N ILE A 290 21.32 22.73 -8.21
CA ILE A 290 22.63 23.37 -8.01
C ILE A 290 23.73 22.68 -8.81
N ARG A 291 23.66 21.36 -8.99
CA ARG A 291 24.67 20.62 -9.76
C ARG A 291 24.85 21.17 -11.18
N LYS A 292 23.74 21.63 -11.79
CA LYS A 292 23.76 22.21 -13.13
C LYS A 292 24.32 23.64 -13.18
N PHE A 293 24.26 24.37 -12.04
CA PHE A 293 24.68 25.78 -11.97
C PHE A 293 26.19 25.98 -11.67
N LEU A 294 26.84 25.00 -11.07
CA LEU A 294 28.26 25.08 -10.69
C LEU A 294 29.22 24.50 -11.74
N HIS A 295 28.70 23.95 -12.83
CA HIS A 295 29.48 23.44 -13.97
C HIS A 295 29.72 24.50 -15.09
N VAL A 296 29.48 25.78 -14.77
CA VAL A 296 29.84 26.90 -15.67
C VAL A 296 31.11 27.57 -15.19
#